data_b2c34321a060afba1d962cfb0c5d33b5
#
_entry.id   b2c34321a060afba1d962cfb0c5d33b5
#
_cell.length_a   1.000
_cell.length_b   1.000
_cell.length_c   1.000
_cell.angle_alpha   90.00
_cell.angle_beta   90.00
_cell.angle_gamma   90.00
#
_symmetry.space_group_name_H-M   'P 1'
#
loop_
_entity.id
_entity.type
_entity.pdbx_description
1 polymer ?
#
loop_
_entity_poly.entity_id
_entity_poly.type
_entity_poly.pdbx_seq_one_letter_code
_entity_poly.pdbx_strand_id
1 'polypeptide(L)'
;MNEKIFMGFVANILGIRICSIANDNASLDSFEQQNCFEKTLQPMYTAEYLHYLLENAKKEVFYEITDYLNTNLILFCFDNTCYLLGPYVKNTFSSLEMQELLASHKLPASILLPLKLYYDQFPQLSYSMIHGTVLAAMRTFIPNTPEFSYRKLTGFHEELKTDKLILESNNTYYQIIDRYETENYFLRKISDGDIDGVRMAFESIASNY
;
A
#
# COMPACT_ATOMS: atom_id res chain seq x y z
N MET A 1 7.74 -15.78 21.28
CA MET A 1 8.06 -14.33 21.18
C MET A 1 7.26 -13.55 22.20
N ASN A 2 7.85 -12.56 22.89
CA ASN A 2 7.04 -11.61 23.64
C ASN A 2 6.51 -10.56 22.67
N GLU A 3 5.27 -10.76 22.21
CA GLU A 3 4.61 -9.96 21.19
C GLU A 3 4.60 -8.46 21.52
N LYS A 4 4.34 -8.12 22.79
CA LYS A 4 4.33 -6.72 23.23
C LYS A 4 5.70 -6.06 23.09
N ILE A 5 6.79 -6.79 23.39
CA ILE A 5 8.14 -6.27 23.24
C ILE A 5 8.47 -6.08 21.77
N PHE A 6 8.15 -7.04 20.93
CA PHE A 6 8.33 -6.95 19.48
C PHE A 6 7.59 -5.74 18.90
N MET A 7 6.29 -5.63 19.16
CA MET A 7 5.48 -4.51 18.66
C MET A 7 6.01 -3.17 19.19
N GLY A 8 6.32 -3.07 20.47
CA GLY A 8 6.87 -1.85 21.07
C GLY A 8 8.21 -1.44 20.47
N PHE A 9 9.09 -2.38 20.19
CA PHE A 9 10.37 -2.12 19.52
C PHE A 9 10.19 -1.56 18.12
N VAL A 10 9.37 -2.22 17.28
CA VAL A 10 9.09 -1.78 15.91
C VAL A 10 8.40 -0.42 15.90
N ALA A 11 7.38 -0.23 16.75
CA ALA A 11 6.66 1.04 16.84
C ALA A 11 7.56 2.21 17.23
N ASN A 12 8.45 2.01 18.20
CA ASN A 12 9.35 3.08 18.67
C ASN A 12 10.42 3.45 17.64
N ILE A 13 10.96 2.48 16.91
CA ILE A 13 12.00 2.77 15.90
C ILE A 13 11.41 3.46 14.67
N LEU A 14 10.26 3.00 14.20
CA LEU A 14 9.66 3.52 12.98
C LEU A 14 8.73 4.72 13.21
N GLY A 15 8.35 5.02 14.46
CA GLY A 15 7.32 5.99 14.75
C GLY A 15 5.96 5.62 14.15
N ILE A 16 5.72 4.32 13.97
CA ILE A 16 4.53 3.78 13.27
C ILE A 16 3.68 2.97 14.24
N ARG A 17 2.39 3.00 14.02
CA ARG A 17 1.49 2.11 14.75
C ARG A 17 1.64 0.67 14.25
N ILE A 18 1.73 -0.27 15.17
CA ILE A 18 1.66 -1.70 14.88
C ILE A 18 0.63 -2.34 15.80
N CYS A 19 -0.22 -3.18 15.25
CA CYS A 19 -1.16 -3.97 16.02
C CYS A 19 -1.21 -5.40 15.49
N SER A 20 -1.46 -6.34 16.39
CA SER A 20 -1.93 -7.66 15.99
C SER A 20 -3.42 -7.56 15.68
N ILE A 21 -3.85 -8.24 14.63
CA ILE A 21 -5.24 -8.26 14.20
C ILE A 21 -5.75 -9.69 14.18
N ALA A 22 -6.88 -9.92 14.82
CA ALA A 22 -7.62 -11.17 14.73
C ALA A 22 -8.63 -11.08 13.57
N ASN A 23 -8.86 -12.21 12.92
CA ASN A 23 -9.88 -12.29 11.88
C ASN A 23 -11.28 -12.46 12.48
N ASP A 24 -11.69 -11.49 13.29
CA ASP A 24 -13.01 -11.39 13.88
C ASP A 24 -13.61 -10.00 13.61
N ASN A 25 -14.93 -9.93 13.51
CA ASN A 25 -15.63 -8.71 13.14
C ASN A 25 -15.34 -7.55 14.09
N ALA A 26 -15.23 -7.79 15.39
CA ALA A 26 -15.02 -6.71 16.36
C ALA A 26 -13.64 -6.05 16.19
N SER A 27 -12.60 -6.84 15.96
CA SER A 27 -11.25 -6.33 15.69
C SER A 27 -11.18 -5.58 14.37
N LEU A 28 -11.83 -6.09 13.32
CA LEU A 28 -11.86 -5.49 12.00
C LEU A 28 -12.65 -4.19 11.96
N ASP A 29 -13.85 -4.17 12.55
CA ASP A 29 -14.68 -2.97 12.67
C ASP A 29 -13.97 -1.88 13.48
N SER A 30 -13.30 -2.26 14.57
CA SER A 30 -12.52 -1.32 15.37
C SER A 30 -11.36 -0.71 14.58
N PHE A 31 -10.66 -1.52 13.78
CA PHE A 31 -9.58 -1.03 12.92
C PHE A 31 -10.12 -0.09 11.84
N GLU A 32 -11.21 -0.43 11.17
CA GLU A 32 -11.88 0.40 10.18
C GLU A 32 -12.24 1.77 10.76
N GLN A 33 -12.92 1.80 11.92
CA GLN A 33 -13.33 3.03 12.58
C GLN A 33 -12.15 3.92 12.98
N GLN A 34 -11.04 3.33 13.43
CA GLN A 34 -9.85 4.06 13.84
C GLN A 34 -9.07 4.67 12.70
N ASN A 35 -9.22 4.13 11.49
CA ASN A 35 -8.50 4.57 10.29
C ASN A 35 -9.41 5.27 9.28
N CYS A 36 -10.63 5.61 9.65
CA CYS A 36 -11.53 6.42 8.84
C CYS A 36 -11.03 7.87 8.80
N PHE A 37 -10.76 8.39 7.60
CA PHE A 37 -10.29 9.77 7.41
C PHE A 37 -11.37 10.78 7.79
N GLU A 38 -12.57 10.58 7.28
CA GLU A 38 -13.75 11.40 7.56
C GLU A 38 -14.99 10.51 7.57
N LYS A 39 -15.89 10.72 8.51
CA LYS A 39 -17.10 9.87 8.68
C LYS A 39 -18.03 9.87 7.47
N THR A 40 -17.96 10.91 6.65
CA THR A 40 -18.77 11.05 5.43
C THR A 40 -18.13 10.38 4.21
N LEU A 41 -16.85 10.03 4.30
CA LEU A 41 -16.12 9.34 3.24
C LEU A 41 -16.09 7.84 3.52
N GLN A 42 -16.03 7.07 2.44
CA GLN A 42 -15.88 5.63 2.55
C GLN A 42 -14.59 5.31 3.31
N PRO A 43 -14.62 4.39 4.29
CA PRO A 43 -13.43 3.97 5.01
C PRO A 43 -12.37 3.45 4.03
N MET A 44 -11.11 3.77 4.31
CA MET A 44 -10.00 3.37 3.44
C MET A 44 -9.69 1.88 3.55
N TYR A 45 -9.87 1.33 4.74
CA TYR A 45 -9.64 -0.09 5.02
C TYR A 45 -10.90 -0.65 5.66
N THR A 46 -11.82 -1.17 4.82
CA THR A 46 -13.08 -1.75 5.30
C THR A 46 -12.82 -3.07 6.02
N ALA A 47 -13.65 -3.39 6.99
CA ALA A 47 -13.59 -4.66 7.69
C ALA A 47 -13.71 -5.85 6.72
N GLU A 48 -14.56 -5.74 5.70
CA GLU A 48 -14.74 -6.74 4.63
C GLU A 48 -13.44 -6.98 3.84
N TYR A 49 -12.75 -5.92 3.46
CA TYR A 49 -11.48 -6.03 2.73
C TYR A 49 -10.37 -6.63 3.60
N LEU A 50 -10.27 -6.19 4.85
CA LEU A 50 -9.30 -6.75 5.79
C LEU A 50 -9.58 -8.23 6.07
N HIS A 51 -10.83 -8.63 6.18
CA HIS A 51 -11.24 -10.02 6.33
C HIS A 51 -10.76 -10.86 5.13
N TYR A 52 -11.04 -10.38 3.91
CA TYR A 52 -10.56 -11.02 2.68
C TYR A 52 -9.03 -11.16 2.66
N LEU A 53 -8.30 -10.09 3.00
CA LEU A 53 -6.84 -10.12 3.03
C LEU A 53 -6.31 -11.14 4.05
N LEU A 54 -6.88 -11.19 5.25
CA LEU A 54 -6.45 -12.11 6.29
C LEU A 54 -6.71 -13.58 5.93
N GLU A 55 -7.82 -13.86 5.25
CA GLU A 55 -8.12 -15.21 4.77
C GLU A 55 -7.17 -15.66 3.66
N ASN A 56 -6.70 -14.72 2.83
CA ASN A 56 -5.86 -15.02 1.67
C ASN A 56 -4.37 -14.72 1.92
N ALA A 57 -4.01 -14.15 3.09
CA ALA A 57 -2.64 -13.83 3.42
C ALA A 57 -1.79 -15.11 3.56
N LYS A 58 -0.76 -15.20 2.75
CA LYS A 58 0.23 -16.27 2.87
C LYS A 58 1.19 -15.95 4.00
N LYS A 59 1.64 -16.98 4.71
CA LYS A 59 2.72 -16.84 5.69
C LYS A 59 4.00 -16.39 4.98
N GLU A 60 4.83 -15.65 5.72
CA GLU A 60 6.15 -15.22 5.23
C GLU A 60 6.09 -14.28 4.01
N VAL A 61 4.98 -13.53 3.88
CA VAL A 61 4.80 -12.50 2.86
C VAL A 61 4.47 -11.16 3.53
N PHE A 62 5.22 -10.12 3.17
CA PHE A 62 4.85 -8.75 3.47
C PHE A 62 3.97 -8.21 2.36
N TYR A 63 2.75 -7.86 2.70
CA TYR A 63 1.81 -7.20 1.80
C TYR A 63 1.82 -5.70 2.06
N GLU A 64 2.30 -4.92 1.11
CA GLU A 64 2.14 -3.48 1.15
C GLU A 64 0.83 -3.10 0.47
N ILE A 65 -0.07 -2.51 1.23
CA ILE A 65 -1.40 -2.11 0.79
C ILE A 65 -1.40 -0.59 0.64
N THR A 66 -1.73 -0.09 -0.55
CA THR A 66 -1.86 1.34 -0.81
C THR A 66 -3.33 1.66 -1.06
N ASP A 67 -3.87 2.63 -0.34
CA ASP A 67 -5.24 3.08 -0.50
C ASP A 67 -5.39 4.18 -1.57
N TYR A 68 -6.62 4.60 -1.80
CA TYR A 68 -6.94 5.62 -2.80
C TYR A 68 -6.45 7.05 -2.40
N LEU A 69 -6.08 7.28 -1.15
CA LEU A 69 -5.44 8.50 -0.69
C LEU A 69 -3.90 8.39 -0.65
N ASN A 70 -3.32 7.32 -1.24
CA ASN A 70 -1.89 7.05 -1.22
C ASN A 70 -1.28 6.91 0.19
N THR A 71 -2.09 6.54 1.20
CA THR A 71 -1.57 6.05 2.46
C THR A 71 -1.27 4.56 2.34
N ASN A 72 -0.36 4.07 3.14
CA ASN A 72 0.11 2.71 3.03
C ASN A 72 0.00 1.98 4.36
N LEU A 73 -0.30 0.69 4.28
CA LEU A 73 -0.20 -0.28 5.38
C LEU A 73 0.70 -1.44 4.98
N ILE A 74 1.33 -2.07 5.95
CA ILE A 74 1.97 -3.38 5.78
C ILE A 74 1.18 -4.41 6.58
N LEU A 75 0.75 -5.47 5.90
CA LEU A 75 0.21 -6.68 6.50
C LEU A 75 1.23 -7.80 6.38
N PHE A 76 1.48 -8.52 7.46
CA PHE A 76 2.21 -9.79 7.41
C PHE A 76 1.71 -10.73 8.49
N CYS A 77 1.79 -12.04 8.24
CA CYS A 77 1.38 -13.07 9.19
C CYS A 77 2.57 -13.94 9.57
N PHE A 78 2.76 -14.11 10.87
CA PHE A 78 3.81 -14.92 11.45
C PHE A 78 3.28 -15.68 12.66
N ASP A 79 3.62 -16.97 12.80
CA ASP A 79 3.26 -17.83 13.93
C ASP A 79 1.75 -17.77 14.28
N ASN A 80 0.89 -17.83 13.26
CA ASN A 80 -0.58 -17.72 13.33
C ASN A 80 -1.13 -16.39 13.83
N THR A 81 -0.27 -15.37 13.95
CA THR A 81 -0.69 -14.00 14.25
C THR A 81 -0.45 -13.11 13.04
N CYS A 82 -1.42 -12.31 12.67
CA CYS A 82 -1.28 -11.31 11.63
C CYS A 82 -1.09 -9.92 12.24
N TYR A 83 -0.20 -9.16 11.65
CA TYR A 83 0.20 -7.82 12.10
C TYR A 83 -0.09 -6.81 11.02
N LEU A 84 -0.64 -5.66 11.43
CA LEU A 84 -0.79 -4.47 10.60
C LEU A 84 0.11 -3.36 11.12
N LEU A 85 0.91 -2.79 10.22
CA LEU A 85 1.77 -1.62 10.47
C LEU A 85 1.27 -0.45 9.64
N GLY A 86 1.03 0.67 10.26
CA GLY A 86 0.60 1.87 9.57
C GLY A 86 -0.55 2.58 10.26
N PRO A 87 -1.13 3.58 9.59
CA PRO A 87 -0.77 4.10 8.25
C PRO A 87 0.56 4.84 8.20
N TYR A 88 1.17 4.90 7.02
CA TYR A 88 2.35 5.70 6.72
C TYR A 88 2.28 6.27 5.29
N VAL A 89 3.10 7.28 5.01
CA VAL A 89 3.24 7.85 3.67
C VAL A 89 4.65 7.61 3.14
N LYS A 90 4.80 7.46 1.82
CA LYS A 90 6.12 7.29 1.20
C LYS A 90 6.80 8.62 0.94
N ASN A 91 6.00 9.61 0.58
CA ASN A 91 6.45 10.96 0.23
C ASN A 91 5.55 12.00 0.91
N THR A 92 6.06 13.20 1.08
CA THR A 92 5.25 14.36 1.41
C THR A 92 4.46 14.78 0.17
N PHE A 93 3.22 15.21 0.37
CA PHE A 93 2.38 15.71 -0.71
C PHE A 93 2.37 17.24 -0.72
N SER A 94 2.63 17.82 -1.89
CA SER A 94 2.40 19.24 -2.12
C SER A 94 0.89 19.54 -2.16
N SER A 95 0.53 20.82 -1.96
CA SER A 95 -0.88 21.22 -2.07
C SER A 95 -1.47 20.94 -3.46
N LEU A 96 -0.66 21.01 -4.51
CA LEU A 96 -1.08 20.70 -5.87
C LEU A 96 -1.41 19.22 -6.03
N GLU A 97 -0.51 18.32 -5.60
CA GLU A 97 -0.73 16.87 -5.66
C GLU A 97 -1.97 16.46 -4.85
N MET A 98 -2.19 17.09 -3.69
CA MET A 98 -3.42 16.83 -2.92
C MET A 98 -4.68 17.30 -3.65
N GLN A 99 -4.65 18.45 -4.34
CA GLN A 99 -5.77 18.93 -5.14
C GLN A 99 -6.05 18.01 -6.32
N GLU A 100 -5.02 17.54 -7.02
CA GLU A 100 -5.14 16.58 -8.12
C GLU A 100 -5.73 15.25 -7.63
N LEU A 101 -5.27 14.78 -6.47
CA LEU A 101 -5.82 13.58 -5.83
C LEU A 101 -7.31 13.73 -5.52
N LEU A 102 -7.70 14.84 -4.89
CA LEU A 102 -9.11 15.12 -4.61
C LEU A 102 -9.94 15.18 -5.89
N ALA A 103 -9.44 15.84 -6.92
CA ALA A 103 -10.15 15.95 -8.21
C ALA A 103 -10.32 14.59 -8.89
N SER A 104 -9.28 13.75 -8.89
CA SER A 104 -9.32 12.41 -9.49
C SER A 104 -10.35 11.50 -8.82
N HIS A 105 -10.52 11.64 -7.50
CA HIS A 105 -11.52 10.90 -6.72
C HIS A 105 -12.87 11.62 -6.59
N LYS A 106 -13.06 12.74 -7.30
CA LYS A 106 -14.27 13.57 -7.25
C LYS A 106 -14.65 14.03 -5.83
N LEU A 107 -13.64 14.26 -5.01
CA LEU A 107 -13.80 14.75 -3.65
C LEU A 107 -13.84 16.29 -3.62
N PRO A 108 -14.60 16.89 -2.70
CA PRO A 108 -14.75 18.34 -2.64
C PRO A 108 -13.43 19.01 -2.20
N ALA A 109 -13.08 20.16 -2.80
CA ALA A 109 -11.89 20.93 -2.45
C ALA A 109 -11.89 21.42 -0.98
N SER A 110 -13.05 21.48 -0.33
CA SER A 110 -13.19 21.86 1.08
C SER A 110 -12.45 20.93 2.04
N ILE A 111 -12.18 19.69 1.63
CA ILE A 111 -11.44 18.73 2.47
C ILE A 111 -9.92 18.79 2.30
N LEU A 112 -9.38 19.73 1.53
CA LEU A 112 -7.93 19.86 1.31
C LEU A 112 -7.16 20.07 2.63
N LEU A 113 -7.64 20.96 3.50
CA LEU A 113 -7.01 21.21 4.79
C LEU A 113 -7.13 20.01 5.74
N PRO A 114 -8.31 19.40 5.94
CA PRO A 114 -8.41 18.12 6.64
C PRO A 114 -7.49 17.04 6.09
N LEU A 115 -7.36 16.88 4.77
CA LEU A 115 -6.48 15.90 4.14
C LEU A 115 -5.01 16.17 4.44
N LYS A 116 -4.58 17.42 4.41
CA LYS A 116 -3.23 17.81 4.81
C LYS A 116 -2.95 17.44 6.26
N LEU A 117 -3.83 17.81 7.19
CA LEU A 117 -3.69 17.48 8.60
C LEU A 117 -3.69 15.95 8.84
N TYR A 118 -4.40 15.22 8.01
CA TYR A 118 -4.41 13.75 8.05
C TYR A 118 -3.05 13.18 7.66
N TYR A 119 -2.44 13.65 6.56
CA TYR A 119 -1.10 13.22 6.17
C TYR A 119 -0.01 13.61 7.17
N ASP A 120 -0.12 14.79 7.77
CA ASP A 120 0.85 15.30 8.75
C ASP A 120 0.93 14.43 10.03
N GLN A 121 -0.06 13.54 10.23
CA GLN A 121 -0.07 12.59 11.37
C GLN A 121 0.78 11.34 11.10
N PHE A 122 1.15 11.07 9.85
CA PHE A 122 1.82 9.85 9.48
C PHE A 122 3.31 10.03 9.27
N PRO A 123 4.13 9.07 9.73
CA PRO A 123 5.54 9.09 9.42
C PRO A 123 5.77 8.86 7.93
N GLN A 124 6.82 9.53 7.42
CA GLN A 124 7.30 9.27 6.07
C GLN A 124 8.31 8.12 6.11
N LEU A 125 7.94 6.98 5.53
CA LEU A 125 8.72 5.76 5.57
C LEU A 125 8.80 5.11 4.20
N SER A 126 9.94 4.48 3.92
CA SER A 126 10.07 3.58 2.77
C SER A 126 9.79 2.14 3.19
N TYR A 127 9.33 1.33 2.24
CA TYR A 127 9.17 -0.12 2.46
C TYR A 127 10.45 -0.76 3.00
N SER A 128 11.61 -0.42 2.44
CA SER A 128 12.90 -1.00 2.84
C SER A 128 13.24 -0.70 4.31
N MET A 129 12.91 0.49 4.82
CA MET A 129 13.07 0.82 6.24
C MET A 129 12.17 -0.05 7.11
N ILE A 130 10.89 -0.16 6.75
CA ILE A 130 9.93 -0.96 7.52
C ILE A 130 10.36 -2.44 7.50
N HIS A 131 10.59 -2.99 6.32
CA HIS A 131 11.00 -4.36 6.13
C HIS A 131 12.29 -4.69 6.89
N GLY A 132 13.32 -3.87 6.74
CA GLY A 132 14.59 -4.05 7.44
C GLY A 132 14.44 -4.01 8.96
N THR A 133 13.67 -3.07 9.49
CA THR A 133 13.43 -2.93 10.94
C THR A 133 12.63 -4.11 11.48
N VAL A 134 11.56 -4.53 10.79
CA VAL A 134 10.73 -5.68 11.22
C VAL A 134 11.56 -6.96 11.20
N LEU A 135 12.33 -7.22 10.14
CA LEU A 135 13.18 -8.40 10.07
C LEU A 135 14.30 -8.39 11.13
N ALA A 136 14.91 -7.23 11.39
CA ALA A 136 15.91 -7.11 12.45
C ALA A 136 15.30 -7.41 13.83
N ALA A 137 14.11 -6.87 14.10
CA ALA A 137 13.36 -7.17 15.31
C ALA A 137 13.02 -8.66 15.42
N MET A 138 12.49 -9.25 14.33
CA MET A 138 12.14 -10.68 14.30
C MET A 138 13.39 -11.53 14.59
N ARG A 139 14.50 -11.28 13.91
CA ARG A 139 15.77 -12.03 14.12
C ARG A 139 16.30 -11.89 15.54
N THR A 140 16.06 -10.76 16.19
CA THR A 140 16.48 -10.54 17.59
C THR A 140 15.64 -11.36 18.57
N PHE A 141 14.33 -11.49 18.31
CA PHE A 141 13.40 -12.13 19.24
C PHE A 141 13.00 -13.56 18.86
N ILE A 142 13.33 -14.00 17.63
CA ILE A 142 12.90 -15.29 17.09
C ILE A 142 14.10 -16.00 16.48
N PRO A 143 14.55 -17.12 17.06
CA PRO A 143 15.54 -17.98 16.42
C PRO A 143 15.00 -18.52 15.08
N ASN A 144 15.84 -18.53 14.06
CA ASN A 144 15.49 -19.05 12.73
C ASN A 144 14.33 -18.30 12.06
N THR A 145 14.35 -16.98 12.12
CA THR A 145 13.39 -16.14 11.38
C THR A 145 13.42 -16.51 9.88
N PRO A 146 12.26 -16.85 9.28
CA PRO A 146 12.20 -17.17 7.86
C PRO A 146 12.50 -15.96 6.98
N GLU A 147 12.79 -16.20 5.72
CA GLU A 147 12.85 -15.15 4.72
C GLU A 147 11.43 -14.77 4.30
N PHE A 148 11.16 -13.48 4.25
CA PHE A 148 9.88 -12.94 3.81
C PHE A 148 9.97 -12.45 2.38
N SER A 149 9.00 -12.83 1.57
CA SER A 149 8.77 -12.24 0.25
C SER A 149 7.97 -10.95 0.37
N TYR A 150 7.93 -10.17 -0.72
CA TYR A 150 7.18 -8.91 -0.77
C TYR A 150 6.12 -8.96 -1.87
N ARG A 151 4.95 -8.42 -1.56
CA ARG A 151 3.88 -8.24 -2.54
C ARG A 151 3.22 -6.89 -2.31
N LYS A 152 3.11 -6.11 -3.39
CA LYS A 152 2.37 -4.86 -3.38
C LYS A 152 0.94 -5.12 -3.83
N LEU A 153 -0.02 -4.60 -3.07
CA LEU A 153 -1.45 -4.62 -3.39
C LEU A 153 -1.89 -3.18 -3.67
N THR A 154 -2.37 -2.94 -4.88
CA THR A 154 -2.89 -1.63 -5.29
C THR A 154 -4.33 -1.80 -5.75
N GLY A 155 -5.24 -1.02 -5.19
CA GLY A 155 -6.64 -0.99 -5.64
C GLY A 155 -7.59 -1.83 -4.79
N PHE A 156 -8.29 -1.11 -3.94
CA PHE A 156 -9.22 -1.61 -2.95
C PHE A 156 -10.48 -2.30 -3.53
N HIS A 157 -10.89 -1.97 -4.75
CA HIS A 157 -12.12 -2.48 -5.36
C HIS A 157 -11.92 -3.49 -6.48
N GLU A 158 -10.73 -3.60 -7.02
CA GLU A 158 -10.49 -4.51 -8.14
C GLU A 158 -10.26 -5.95 -7.67
N GLU A 159 -9.62 -6.14 -6.52
CA GLU A 159 -9.32 -7.49 -6.01
C GLU A 159 -10.57 -8.24 -5.52
N LEU A 160 -11.52 -7.57 -4.86
CA LEU A 160 -12.78 -8.18 -4.43
C LEU A 160 -13.70 -8.57 -5.60
N LYS A 161 -13.57 -7.90 -6.74
CA LYS A 161 -14.33 -8.22 -7.96
C LYS A 161 -13.65 -9.27 -8.82
N THR A 162 -12.35 -9.51 -8.64
CA THR A 162 -11.54 -10.27 -9.57
C THR A 162 -11.41 -11.75 -9.26
N ASP A 163 -11.79 -12.24 -8.09
CA ASP A 163 -11.77 -13.71 -7.85
C ASP A 163 -12.70 -14.49 -8.80
N LYS A 164 -13.67 -13.81 -9.41
CA LYS A 164 -14.46 -14.37 -10.53
C LYS A 164 -13.88 -14.11 -11.92
N LEU A 165 -12.93 -13.18 -12.06
CA LEU A 165 -12.35 -12.73 -13.34
C LEU A 165 -10.84 -13.00 -13.46
N ILE A 166 -10.17 -13.46 -12.39
CA ILE A 166 -8.70 -13.66 -12.36
C ILE A 166 -8.19 -14.71 -13.33
N LEU A 167 -9.02 -15.63 -13.78
CA LEU A 167 -8.61 -16.61 -14.79
C LEU A 167 -8.48 -16.01 -16.21
N GLU A 168 -9.12 -14.87 -16.49
CA GLU A 168 -9.08 -14.24 -17.83
C GLU A 168 -8.31 -12.93 -17.87
N SER A 169 -8.07 -12.24 -16.73
CA SER A 169 -7.55 -10.86 -16.71
C SER A 169 -6.06 -10.70 -16.39
N ASN A 170 -5.35 -11.77 -16.04
CA ASN A 170 -3.91 -11.66 -15.77
C ASN A 170 -3.12 -11.06 -16.95
N ASN A 171 -3.54 -11.30 -18.19
CA ASN A 171 -2.94 -10.70 -19.37
C ASN A 171 -3.22 -9.20 -19.49
N THR A 172 -4.43 -8.75 -19.16
CA THR A 172 -4.85 -7.36 -19.34
C THR A 172 -4.20 -6.43 -18.29
N TYR A 173 -4.03 -6.90 -17.07
CA TYR A 173 -3.42 -6.11 -16.00
C TYR A 173 -1.91 -5.89 -16.23
N TYR A 174 -1.18 -6.94 -16.62
CA TYR A 174 0.22 -6.80 -17.00
C TYR A 174 0.39 -5.91 -18.22
N GLN A 175 -0.51 -5.96 -19.18
CA GLN A 175 -0.50 -5.08 -20.35
C GLN A 175 -0.72 -3.60 -19.99
N ILE A 176 -1.59 -3.32 -18.99
CA ILE A 176 -1.83 -1.94 -18.53
C ILE A 176 -0.62 -1.39 -17.77
N ILE A 177 0.04 -2.20 -16.92
CA ILE A 177 1.25 -1.76 -16.20
C ILE A 177 2.40 -1.55 -17.18
N ASP A 178 2.62 -2.48 -18.08
CA ASP A 178 3.66 -2.41 -19.09
C ASP A 178 3.47 -1.18 -20.01
N ARG A 179 2.22 -0.91 -20.37
CA ARG A 179 1.83 0.32 -21.07
C ARG A 179 2.15 1.58 -20.27
N TYR A 180 1.80 1.62 -18.98
CA TYR A 180 2.04 2.78 -18.14
C TYR A 180 3.54 3.04 -17.91
N GLU A 181 4.32 1.99 -17.74
CA GLU A 181 5.78 2.08 -17.65
C GLU A 181 6.40 2.56 -18.95
N THR A 182 5.91 2.07 -20.10
CA THR A 182 6.36 2.48 -21.42
C THR A 182 5.99 3.94 -21.73
N GLU A 183 4.78 4.38 -21.40
CA GLU A 183 4.35 5.78 -21.54
C GLU A 183 5.18 6.72 -20.64
N ASN A 184 5.45 6.34 -19.39
CA ASN A 184 6.32 7.12 -18.50
C ASN A 184 7.77 7.18 -18.98
N TYR A 185 8.30 6.09 -19.53
CA TYR A 185 9.62 6.06 -20.14
C TYR A 185 9.68 7.01 -21.35
N PHE A 186 8.67 6.97 -22.20
CA PHE A 186 8.53 7.88 -23.35
C PHE A 186 8.52 9.36 -22.93
N LEU A 187 7.71 9.70 -21.92
CA LEU A 187 7.63 11.08 -21.41
C LEU A 187 8.95 11.56 -20.80
N ARG A 188 9.68 10.69 -20.09
CA ARG A 188 11.01 11.00 -19.58
C ARG A 188 11.99 11.29 -20.70
N LYS A 189 11.99 10.47 -21.77
CA LYS A 189 12.86 10.66 -22.92
C LYS A 189 12.60 11.97 -23.65
N ILE A 190 11.33 12.38 -23.75
CA ILE A 190 10.98 13.72 -24.27
C ILE A 190 11.53 14.81 -23.35
N SER A 191 11.36 14.70 -22.04
CA SER A 191 11.84 15.67 -21.07
C SER A 191 13.36 15.83 -21.09
N ASP A 192 14.07 14.72 -21.30
CA ASP A 192 15.54 14.68 -21.37
C ASP A 192 16.10 15.14 -22.73
N GLY A 193 15.25 15.38 -23.73
CA GLY A 193 15.64 15.71 -25.09
C GLY A 193 16.33 14.57 -25.86
N ASP A 194 16.15 13.34 -25.39
CA ASP A 194 16.74 12.12 -25.97
C ASP A 194 15.91 11.64 -27.19
N ILE A 195 16.18 12.20 -28.34
CA ILE A 195 15.45 11.93 -29.61
C ILE A 195 15.46 10.45 -29.97
N ASP A 196 16.62 9.77 -29.82
CA ASP A 196 16.73 8.35 -30.12
C ASP A 196 15.94 7.48 -29.15
N GLY A 197 15.98 7.81 -27.88
CA GLY A 197 15.16 7.17 -26.85
C GLY A 197 13.67 7.36 -27.04
N VAL A 198 13.24 8.55 -27.50
CA VAL A 198 11.83 8.84 -27.86
C VAL A 198 11.40 7.96 -29.03
N ARG A 199 12.24 7.83 -30.08
CA ARG A 199 11.94 7.01 -31.24
C ARG A 199 11.81 5.53 -30.89
N MET A 200 12.72 4.99 -30.08
CA MET A 200 12.68 3.59 -29.65
C MET A 200 11.43 3.31 -28.78
N ALA A 201 11.09 4.23 -27.86
CA ALA A 201 9.90 4.09 -27.03
C ALA A 201 8.61 4.14 -27.86
N PHE A 202 8.56 5.02 -28.88
CA PHE A 202 7.42 5.11 -29.79
C PHE A 202 7.24 3.84 -30.63
N GLU A 203 8.33 3.28 -31.17
CA GLU A 203 8.29 2.01 -31.90
C GLU A 203 7.82 0.85 -31.02
N SER A 204 8.20 0.82 -29.74
CA SER A 204 7.72 -0.16 -28.78
C SER A 204 6.22 -0.02 -28.50
N ILE A 205 5.72 1.21 -28.37
CA ILE A 205 4.29 1.48 -28.18
C ILE A 205 3.52 1.05 -29.44
N ALA A 206 3.99 1.42 -30.64
CA ALA A 206 3.33 1.13 -31.90
C ALA A 206 3.31 -0.35 -32.28
N SER A 207 4.25 -1.15 -31.78
CA SER A 207 4.31 -2.60 -32.04
C SER A 207 3.40 -3.43 -31.14
N ASN A 208 2.89 -2.84 -30.06
CA ASN A 208 2.00 -3.50 -29.09
C ASN A 208 0.51 -3.18 -29.33
N TYR A 209 0.19 -2.48 -30.44
CA TYR A 209 -1.15 -2.22 -30.95
C TYR A 209 -1.35 -2.82 -32.34
#